data_28dc43d4a7ef6f1c134f2263bcdf8409
#
_entry.id   28dc43d4a7ef6f1c134f2263bcdf8409
#
_cell.length_a   1.000
_cell.length_b   1.000
_cell.length_c   1.000
_cell.angle_alpha   90.00
_cell.angle_beta   90.00
_cell.angle_gamma   90.00
#
_symmetry.space_group_name_H-M   'P 1'
#
loop_
_entity.id
_entity.type
_entity.pdbx_description
1 polymer ?
#
loop_
_entity_poly.entity_id
_entity_poly.type
_entity_poly.pdbx_seq_one_letter_code
_entity_poly.pdbx_strand_id
1 'polypeptide(L)'
;VIHQYMREKFAGCGKMILGSDSHTRYGALGTMAIGEGGGELAKQLLGRTYDVARPGVVAIYLTGSLPAGCGPPDVAIASCSRAATSRTR
;
A
#
# COMPACT_ATOMS: atom_id res chain seq x y z
N VAL A 1 -0.65 16.16 -3.32
CA VAL A 1 -0.84 16.20 -4.78
C VAL A 1 -0.07 15.11 -5.49
N ILE A 2 1.20 14.88 -5.11
CA ILE A 2 2.03 13.87 -5.79
C ILE A 2 1.44 12.46 -5.67
N HIS A 3 0.92 12.08 -4.52
CA HIS A 3 0.38 10.74 -4.32
C HIS A 3 -0.89 10.51 -5.12
N GLN A 4 -1.73 11.52 -5.23
CA GLN A 4 -2.93 11.42 -6.06
C GLN A 4 -2.57 11.31 -7.53
N TYR A 5 -1.62 12.10 -7.99
CA TYR A 5 -1.13 12.08 -9.37
C TYR A 5 -0.54 10.71 -9.73
N MET A 6 0.33 10.19 -8.87
CA MET A 6 0.95 8.88 -9.10
C MET A 6 -0.08 7.76 -9.14
N ARG A 7 -1.06 7.82 -8.27
CA ARG A 7 -2.13 6.82 -8.24
C ARG A 7 -2.96 6.84 -9.51
N GLU A 8 -3.28 8.04 -10.00
CA GLU A 8 -4.13 8.18 -11.17
C GLU A 8 -3.39 7.89 -12.49
N LYS A 9 -2.11 8.22 -12.56
CA LYS A 9 -1.36 8.16 -13.82
C LYS A 9 -0.44 6.95 -13.95
N PHE A 10 0.08 6.45 -12.84
CA PHE A 10 1.12 5.43 -12.89
C PHE A 10 0.74 4.10 -12.23
N ALA A 11 -0.24 4.08 -11.34
CA ALA A 11 -0.67 2.84 -10.72
C ALA A 11 -1.35 1.92 -11.75
N GLY A 12 -1.09 0.63 -11.64
CA GLY A 12 -1.68 -0.34 -12.55
C GLY A 12 -1.25 -1.75 -12.21
N CYS A 13 -1.88 -2.72 -12.83
CA CYS A 13 -1.62 -4.12 -12.56
C CYS A 13 -0.18 -4.51 -12.86
N GLY A 14 0.45 -5.20 -11.91
CA GLY A 14 1.82 -5.66 -12.06
C GLY A 14 2.89 -4.58 -11.88
N LYS A 15 2.51 -3.38 -11.50
CA LYS A 15 3.46 -2.29 -11.29
C LYS A 15 3.87 -2.18 -9.84
N MET A 16 5.06 -1.60 -9.62
CA MET A 16 5.59 -1.32 -8.29
C MET A 16 6.01 0.14 -8.25
N ILE A 17 5.61 0.84 -7.19
CA ILE A 17 5.98 2.24 -6.97
C ILE A 17 6.73 2.33 -5.65
N LEU A 18 7.93 2.87 -5.70
CA LEU A 18 8.77 3.08 -4.53
C LEU A 18 8.91 4.58 -4.29
N GLY A 19 8.54 5.04 -3.10
CA GLY A 19 8.61 6.44 -2.73
C GLY A 19 9.49 6.67 -1.53
N SER A 20 9.92 7.91 -1.35
CA SER A 20 10.82 8.29 -0.25
C SER A 20 10.09 8.57 1.06
N ASP A 21 8.77 8.62 1.06
CA ASP A 21 8.00 8.94 2.26
C ASP A 21 7.04 7.83 2.68
N SER A 22 6.53 7.93 3.90
CA SER A 22 5.62 6.95 4.47
C SER A 22 4.22 6.97 3.86
N HIS A 23 3.90 8.00 3.07
CA HIS A 23 2.59 8.11 2.42
C HIS A 23 2.52 7.33 1.11
N THR A 24 3.64 6.79 0.63
CA THR A 24 3.67 5.91 -0.54
C THR A 24 3.11 4.53 -0.16
N ARG A 25 1.78 4.44 -0.02
CA ARG A 25 1.09 3.23 0.43
C ARG A 25 -0.12 2.89 -0.42
N TYR A 26 -0.19 3.44 -1.62
CA TYR A 26 -1.36 3.31 -2.48
C TYR A 26 -1.24 2.11 -3.41
N GLY A 27 -1.32 0.92 -2.83
CA GLY A 27 -1.32 -0.32 -3.60
C GLY A 27 -2.66 -0.58 -4.30
N ALA A 28 -3.11 0.37 -5.10
CA ALA A 28 -4.40 0.28 -5.79
C ALA A 28 -4.24 -0.28 -7.20
N LEU A 29 -5.30 -0.87 -7.73
CA LEU A 29 -5.36 -1.36 -9.10
C LEU A 29 -4.29 -2.39 -9.44
N GLY A 30 -3.88 -3.20 -8.47
CA GLY A 30 -2.85 -4.22 -8.67
C GLY A 30 -1.43 -3.70 -8.60
N THR A 31 -1.22 -2.53 -8.04
CA THR A 31 0.09 -1.93 -7.83
C THR A 31 0.58 -2.22 -6.41
N MET A 32 1.86 -2.53 -6.26
CA MET A 32 2.52 -2.59 -4.97
C MET A 32 3.21 -1.25 -4.70
N ALA A 33 2.84 -0.55 -3.63
CA ALA A 33 3.44 0.74 -3.29
C ALA A 33 4.09 0.67 -1.91
N ILE A 34 5.36 1.07 -1.83
CA ILE A 34 6.15 1.00 -0.60
C ILE A 34 6.88 2.32 -0.39
N GLY A 35 6.80 2.86 0.84
CA GLY A 35 7.57 4.03 1.24
C GLY A 35 8.85 3.61 1.92
N GLU A 36 9.98 4.08 1.42
CA GLU A 36 11.31 3.80 1.95
C GLU A 36 12.11 5.07 2.12
N GLY A 37 13.26 4.98 2.81
CA GLY A 37 14.14 6.12 2.97
C GLY A 37 14.90 6.49 1.72
N GLY A 38 15.50 7.69 1.74
CA GLY A 38 16.24 8.20 0.59
C GLY A 38 17.41 7.32 0.15
N GLY A 39 18.03 6.57 1.08
CA GLY A 39 19.11 5.64 0.73
C GLY A 39 18.68 4.54 -0.22
N GLU A 40 17.49 3.98 -0.02
CA GLU A 40 16.96 2.96 -0.92
C GLU A 40 16.62 3.53 -2.29
N LEU A 41 16.09 4.76 -2.33
CA LEU A 41 15.84 5.43 -3.60
C LEU A 41 17.11 5.71 -4.37
N ALA A 42 18.19 6.09 -3.69
CA ALA A 42 19.48 6.31 -4.33
C ALA A 42 20.00 5.03 -4.99
N LYS A 43 19.81 3.88 -4.34
CA LYS A 43 20.17 2.59 -4.95
C LYS A 43 19.36 2.33 -6.22
N GLN A 44 18.09 2.68 -6.24
CA GLN A 44 17.24 2.50 -7.41
C GLN A 44 17.67 3.40 -8.57
N LEU A 45 18.09 4.61 -8.28
CA LEU A 45 18.63 5.51 -9.29
C LEU A 45 19.91 4.97 -9.92
N LEU A 46 20.67 4.15 -9.19
CA LEU A 46 21.86 3.49 -9.69
C LEU A 46 21.54 2.16 -10.41
N GLY A 47 20.27 1.86 -10.61
CA GLY A 47 19.86 0.65 -11.31
C GLY A 47 19.97 -0.63 -10.48
N ARG A 48 20.07 -0.51 -9.17
CA ARG A 48 20.15 -1.68 -8.28
C ARG A 48 18.76 -2.24 -7.96
N THR A 49 18.72 -3.50 -7.55
CA THR A 49 17.47 -4.14 -7.16
C THR A 49 17.05 -3.71 -5.76
N TYR A 50 15.74 -3.82 -5.51
CA TYR A 50 15.16 -3.58 -4.19
C TYR A 50 14.74 -4.92 -3.59
N ASP A 51 15.40 -5.29 -2.50
CA ASP A 51 15.15 -6.56 -1.84
C ASP A 51 14.08 -6.39 -0.76
N VAL A 52 13.01 -7.15 -0.87
CA VAL A 52 11.89 -7.13 0.06
C VAL A 52 11.71 -8.54 0.63
N ALA A 53 11.61 -8.66 1.96
CA ALA A 53 11.23 -9.91 2.57
C ALA A 53 9.84 -10.31 2.08
N ARG A 54 9.65 -11.58 1.73
CA ARG A 54 8.35 -12.03 1.23
C ARG A 54 7.27 -11.82 2.29
N PRO A 55 6.30 -10.92 2.04
CA PRO A 55 5.25 -10.67 3.01
C PRO A 55 4.18 -11.76 2.98
N GLY A 56 3.50 -11.93 4.10
CA GLY A 56 2.26 -12.68 4.11
C GLY A 56 1.18 -11.89 3.36
N VAL A 57 0.28 -12.61 2.71
CA VAL A 57 -0.81 -11.98 1.98
C VAL A 57 -2.11 -12.19 2.73
N VAL A 58 -2.82 -11.09 3.02
CA VAL A 58 -4.12 -11.13 3.67
C VAL A 58 -5.16 -10.60 2.68
N ALA A 59 -6.13 -11.43 2.34
CA ALA A 59 -7.23 -11.02 1.49
C ALA A 59 -8.37 -10.46 2.35
N ILE A 60 -8.81 -9.25 2.01
CA ILE A 60 -9.91 -8.59 2.71
C ILE A 60 -11.02 -8.35 1.70
N TYR A 61 -12.15 -9.00 1.91
CA TYR A 61 -13.31 -8.85 1.04
C TYR A 61 -14.35 -7.95 1.73
N LEU A 62 -14.62 -6.80 1.12
CA LEU A 62 -15.56 -5.82 1.66
C LEU A 62 -16.94 -6.02 1.05
N THR A 63 -17.96 -6.10 1.90
CA THR A 63 -19.35 -6.24 1.46
C THR A 63 -20.22 -5.18 2.14
N GLY A 64 -21.32 -4.87 1.49
CA GLY A 64 -22.27 -3.88 2.03
C GLY A 64 -21.86 -2.46 1.71
N SER A 65 -22.38 -1.52 2.50
CA SER A 65 -22.08 -0.10 2.34
C SER A 65 -21.75 0.52 3.69
N LEU A 66 -21.01 1.63 3.65
CA LEU A 66 -20.66 2.34 4.88
C LEU A 66 -21.87 3.08 5.44
N PRO A 67 -22.11 3.00 6.75
CA PRO A 67 -23.18 3.78 7.38
C PRO A 67 -22.81 5.27 7.38
N ALA A 68 -23.81 6.12 7.63
CA ALA A 68 -23.60 7.55 7.74
C ALA A 68 -22.60 7.84 8.87
N GLY A 69 -21.67 8.76 8.62
CA GLY A 69 -20.63 9.11 9.58
C GLY A 69 -19.37 8.28 9.51
N CYS A 70 -19.35 7.20 8.73
CA CYS A 70 -18.17 6.37 8.51
C CYS A 70 -17.56 6.65 7.13
N GLY A 71 -16.26 6.59 7.05
CA GLY A 71 -15.52 6.81 5.80
C GLY A 71 -14.43 5.77 5.60
N PRO A 72 -13.66 5.88 4.49
CA PRO A 72 -12.58 4.94 4.19
C PRO A 72 -11.56 4.72 5.31
N PRO A 73 -11.17 5.72 6.13
CA PRO A 73 -10.27 5.48 7.26
C PRO A 73 -10.81 4.48 8.28
N ASP A 74 -12.13 4.45 8.49
CA ASP A 74 -12.74 3.49 9.42
C ASP A 74 -12.62 2.06 8.90
N VAL A 75 -12.74 1.88 7.60
CA VAL A 75 -12.53 0.57 6.94
C VAL A 75 -11.10 0.11 7.14
N ALA A 76 -10.14 1.00 6.96
CA ALA A 76 -8.72 0.68 7.13
C ALA A 76 -8.42 0.22 8.56
N ILE A 77 -8.93 0.93 9.55
CA ILE A 77 -8.73 0.59 10.96
C ILE A 77 -9.34 -0.79 11.29
N ALA A 78 -10.56 -1.02 10.85
CA ALA A 78 -11.24 -2.29 11.08
C ALA A 78 -10.50 -3.45 10.40
N SER A 79 -10.02 -3.24 9.18
CA SER A 79 -9.27 -4.25 8.43
C SER A 79 -7.96 -4.60 9.13
N CYS A 80 -7.23 -3.61 9.62
CA CYS A 80 -5.98 -3.84 10.36
C CYS A 80 -6.23 -4.62 11.64
N SER A 81 -7.29 -4.31 12.38
CA SER A 81 -7.64 -5.03 13.61
C SER A 81 -7.96 -6.49 13.33
N ARG A 82 -8.72 -6.78 12.29
CA ARG A 82 -9.08 -8.15 11.92
C ARG A 82 -7.87 -8.94 11.43
N ALA A 83 -7.01 -8.32 10.63
CA ALA A 83 -5.78 -8.96 10.16
C ALA A 83 -4.86 -9.31 11.32
N ALA A 84 -4.70 -8.42 12.31
CA ALA A 84 -3.90 -8.68 13.50
C ALA A 84 -4.47 -9.85 14.31
N THR A 85 -5.79 -9.93 14.47
CA THR A 85 -6.45 -11.03 15.17
C THR A 85 -6.23 -12.37 14.44
N SER A 86 -6.30 -12.38 13.11
CA SER A 86 -6.06 -13.58 12.31
C SER A 86 -4.63 -14.09 12.44
N ARG A 87 -3.66 -13.20 12.61
CA ARG A 87 -2.24 -13.55 12.74
C ARG A 87 -1.91 -14.24 14.06
N THR A 88 -2.69 -14.02 15.10
CA THR A 88 -2.46 -14.61 16.41
C THR A 88 -3.01 -16.03 16.55
N ARG A 89 -3.65 -16.54 15.50
CA ARG A 89 -4.12 -17.93 15.40
C ARG A 89 -3.07 -18.81 14.71
#